data_b1cfb23670a862ddf984ff6006e0a7dc
#
_entry.id   b1cfb23670a862ddf984ff6006e0a7dc
#
_cell.length_a   1.000
_cell.length_b   1.000
_cell.length_c   1.000
_cell.angle_alpha   90.00
_cell.angle_beta   90.00
_cell.angle_gamma   90.00
#
_symmetry.space_group_name_H-M   'P 1'
#
loop_
_entity.id
_entity.type
_entity.pdbx_description
1 polymer ?
#
loop_
_entity_poly.entity_id
_entity_poly.type
_entity_poly.pdbx_seq_one_letter_code
_entity_poly.pdbx_strand_id
1 'polypeptide(L)'
;NGLSSVMVAHLNVPSLESRTNYPSSLSKPIITDLLKSKLNFQGLIFTDALDMKGVSNFSVPGEIDLQAFMAGNDVLLMSENVEIGMEKIMLSYYSGHISEDRLAHSVKKILMAKYKVGLNNYKPVETKNLVADLSRSKDDILYSKLMQNAITVVKNNNATLPIKDLELKNIAYVEMGDSSGDTFLKTLKKYTKITPVSDNNLDGLIRKLKQFNLVIIGFHKSNSTPWKPYKFTNKELVWLHEIARTNEVVLNVFSKPYTLDAIKSFSNFESVVVGYQNSRVAQELTAQILFGALPATGKLPVSISNSMYKVGHGFETSKIDRLSYGNPESVGMSRLKLSKLDSVANFAIEDEMTPGIQLLVARKGKVIYNKNFGHHTYSKQRKVSFEDLYDVASLTKILVTLPLLMELVENGSVNLDDRLGDLLPKYKTTNKSDITLKEMLSHFARLKPWIPFYKSTLDSVTNTPISKFFSSKKSKKYPIQISQNSFLRKDFTDTIHQNIVDSELLEEKKYRYSDLPYYFLKDFLESYY
;
A
#
# COMPACT_ATOMS: atom_id res chain seq x y z
N ASN A 1 -38.52 -15.41 -3.69
CA ASN A 1 -37.35 -14.58 -3.40
C ASN A 1 -36.35 -14.46 -4.56
N GLY A 2 -36.72 -14.88 -5.79
CA GLY A 2 -35.88 -14.71 -6.98
C GLY A 2 -34.65 -15.64 -7.08
N LEU A 3 -34.51 -16.64 -6.22
CA LEU A 3 -33.44 -17.63 -6.30
C LEU A 3 -33.64 -18.53 -7.51
N SER A 4 -32.66 -18.56 -8.45
CA SER A 4 -32.78 -19.27 -9.73
C SER A 4 -32.50 -20.76 -9.61
N SER A 5 -31.63 -21.17 -8.70
CA SER A 5 -31.25 -22.57 -8.49
C SER A 5 -30.77 -22.85 -7.08
N VAL A 6 -30.82 -24.12 -6.69
CA VAL A 6 -30.26 -24.68 -5.43
C VAL A 6 -29.40 -25.89 -5.77
N MET A 7 -28.24 -26.03 -5.14
CA MET A 7 -27.45 -27.24 -5.15
C MET A 7 -27.65 -27.98 -3.83
N VAL A 8 -28.02 -29.24 -3.90
CA VAL A 8 -28.27 -30.10 -2.74
C VAL A 8 -27.02 -30.88 -2.41
N ALA A 9 -26.42 -30.59 -1.26
CA ALA A 9 -25.21 -31.29 -0.77
C ALA A 9 -25.54 -32.72 -0.29
N HIS A 10 -24.48 -33.55 -0.07
CA HIS A 10 -24.63 -34.92 0.42
C HIS A 10 -24.62 -34.97 1.94
N LEU A 11 -25.61 -34.30 2.57
CA LEU A 11 -25.68 -34.22 4.03
C LEU A 11 -26.57 -35.34 4.60
N ASN A 12 -26.20 -35.86 5.77
CA ASN A 12 -27.09 -36.69 6.59
C ASN A 12 -27.92 -35.76 7.50
N VAL A 13 -29.24 -35.77 7.31
CA VAL A 13 -30.17 -34.93 8.09
C VAL A 13 -31.27 -35.79 8.70
N PRO A 14 -30.98 -36.50 9.83
CA PRO A 14 -31.90 -37.49 10.43
C PRO A 14 -33.28 -36.96 10.81
N SER A 15 -33.41 -35.66 11.06
CA SER A 15 -34.69 -35.02 11.36
C SER A 15 -35.63 -34.90 10.15
N LEU A 16 -35.13 -35.08 8.93
CA LEU A 16 -35.88 -34.95 7.66
C LEU A 16 -35.85 -36.24 6.81
N GLU A 17 -34.87 -37.09 7.05
CA GLU A 17 -34.67 -38.34 6.35
C GLU A 17 -34.44 -39.47 7.39
N SER A 18 -35.37 -40.36 7.52
CA SER A 18 -35.34 -41.41 8.54
C SER A 18 -34.35 -42.55 8.27
N ARG A 19 -33.91 -42.71 7.02
CA ARG A 19 -32.89 -43.72 6.65
C ARG A 19 -31.52 -43.34 7.18
N THR A 20 -30.87 -44.25 7.85
CA THR A 20 -29.55 -44.00 8.48
C THR A 20 -28.52 -43.61 7.43
N ASN A 21 -27.81 -42.52 7.65
CA ASN A 21 -26.74 -41.98 6.81
C ASN A 21 -27.16 -41.71 5.35
N TYR A 22 -28.44 -41.60 5.05
CA TYR A 22 -28.92 -41.40 3.68
C TYR A 22 -28.66 -39.97 3.22
N PRO A 23 -27.96 -39.79 2.09
CA PRO A 23 -27.62 -38.45 1.61
C PRO A 23 -28.83 -37.64 1.19
N SER A 24 -28.87 -36.37 1.60
CA SER A 24 -29.98 -35.46 1.25
C SER A 24 -30.17 -35.28 -0.26
N SER A 25 -29.12 -35.39 -1.06
CA SER A 25 -29.18 -35.36 -2.54
C SER A 25 -29.91 -36.55 -3.18
N LEU A 26 -30.08 -37.65 -2.44
CA LEU A 26 -30.86 -38.83 -2.84
C LEU A 26 -32.22 -38.91 -2.14
N SER A 27 -32.55 -37.97 -1.26
CA SER A 27 -33.72 -38.00 -0.40
C SER A 27 -34.93 -37.29 -1.01
N LYS A 28 -35.96 -38.07 -1.36
CA LYS A 28 -37.26 -37.55 -1.83
C LYS A 28 -37.92 -36.69 -0.74
N PRO A 29 -37.99 -37.05 0.55
CA PRO A 29 -38.51 -36.20 1.63
C PRO A 29 -37.88 -34.82 1.66
N ILE A 30 -36.58 -34.70 1.43
CA ILE A 30 -35.87 -33.42 1.46
C ILE A 30 -36.09 -32.62 0.17
N ILE A 31 -35.94 -33.26 -1.00
CA ILE A 31 -35.95 -32.54 -2.29
C ILE A 31 -37.38 -32.31 -2.77
N THR A 32 -38.18 -33.36 -2.82
CA THR A 32 -39.54 -33.24 -3.37
C THR A 32 -40.51 -32.70 -2.30
N ASP A 33 -40.57 -33.33 -1.12
CA ASP A 33 -41.62 -33.04 -0.17
C ASP A 33 -41.34 -31.72 0.57
N LEU A 34 -40.11 -31.47 1.03
CA LEU A 34 -39.74 -30.24 1.69
C LEU A 34 -39.48 -29.09 0.68
N LEU A 35 -38.43 -29.23 -0.18
CA LEU A 35 -37.96 -28.13 -1.00
C LEU A 35 -38.95 -27.72 -2.08
N LYS A 36 -39.47 -28.69 -2.89
CA LYS A 36 -40.42 -28.39 -3.96
C LYS A 36 -41.84 -28.12 -3.43
N SER A 37 -42.36 -29.01 -2.59
CA SER A 37 -43.79 -28.93 -2.18
C SER A 37 -43.99 -27.93 -1.02
N LYS A 38 -43.33 -28.15 0.12
CA LYS A 38 -43.57 -27.33 1.32
C LYS A 38 -43.01 -25.91 1.23
N LEU A 39 -41.79 -25.77 0.68
CA LEU A 39 -41.13 -24.46 0.47
C LEU A 39 -41.46 -23.82 -0.88
N ASN A 40 -42.22 -24.54 -1.75
CA ASN A 40 -42.66 -24.08 -3.07
C ASN A 40 -41.52 -23.55 -3.95
N PHE A 41 -40.36 -24.25 -3.96
CA PHE A 41 -39.20 -23.84 -4.74
C PHE A 41 -39.40 -24.27 -6.22
N GLN A 42 -39.39 -23.28 -7.12
CA GLN A 42 -39.67 -23.48 -8.57
C GLN A 42 -38.39 -23.42 -9.43
N GLY A 43 -37.24 -23.10 -8.85
CA GLY A 43 -35.98 -23.01 -9.57
C GLY A 43 -35.35 -24.36 -9.92
N LEU A 44 -34.19 -24.35 -10.61
CA LEU A 44 -33.43 -25.57 -10.88
C LEU A 44 -32.85 -26.19 -9.62
N ILE A 45 -32.89 -27.49 -9.51
CA ILE A 45 -32.28 -28.24 -8.42
C ILE A 45 -31.12 -29.09 -8.99
N PHE A 46 -29.91 -28.79 -8.53
CA PHE A 46 -28.70 -29.51 -8.88
C PHE A 46 -28.33 -30.46 -7.73
N THR A 47 -27.76 -31.61 -8.04
CA THR A 47 -26.99 -32.33 -7.03
C THR A 47 -25.65 -31.62 -6.80
N ASP A 48 -25.02 -31.85 -5.65
CA ASP A 48 -23.56 -31.72 -5.54
C ASP A 48 -22.90 -32.85 -6.34
N ALA A 49 -21.58 -32.87 -6.49
CA ALA A 49 -20.85 -33.80 -7.33
C ALA A 49 -21.07 -35.25 -6.88
N LEU A 50 -21.65 -36.09 -7.76
CA LEU A 50 -22.05 -37.47 -7.43
C LEU A 50 -20.86 -38.44 -7.29
N ASP A 51 -19.65 -38.03 -7.69
CA ASP A 51 -18.38 -38.74 -7.46
C ASP A 51 -17.79 -38.52 -6.06
N MET A 52 -18.39 -37.60 -5.26
CA MET A 52 -17.95 -37.36 -3.88
C MET A 52 -18.23 -38.55 -2.96
N LYS A 53 -17.27 -38.89 -2.08
CA LYS A 53 -17.37 -40.01 -1.14
C LYS A 53 -18.60 -40.00 -0.23
N GLY A 54 -19.21 -38.81 -0.02
CA GLY A 54 -20.45 -38.65 0.76
C GLY A 54 -21.67 -39.30 0.11
N VAL A 55 -21.61 -39.61 -1.18
CA VAL A 55 -22.67 -40.26 -1.96
C VAL A 55 -22.17 -41.41 -2.82
N SER A 56 -20.96 -41.34 -3.40
CA SER A 56 -20.43 -42.39 -4.30
C SER A 56 -20.25 -43.76 -3.59
N ASN A 57 -19.99 -43.77 -2.30
CA ASN A 57 -19.91 -45.00 -1.51
C ASN A 57 -21.28 -45.57 -1.13
N PHE A 58 -22.39 -44.92 -1.47
CA PHE A 58 -23.73 -45.30 -1.02
C PHE A 58 -24.36 -46.38 -1.91
N SER A 59 -24.05 -46.34 -3.22
CA SER A 59 -24.52 -47.34 -4.20
C SER A 59 -23.54 -47.42 -5.37
N VAL A 60 -23.80 -48.31 -6.31
CA VAL A 60 -23.00 -48.45 -7.54
C VAL A 60 -23.24 -47.32 -8.53
N PRO A 61 -22.25 -47.01 -9.40
CA PRO A 61 -22.40 -46.00 -10.44
C PRO A 61 -23.68 -46.25 -11.30
N GLY A 62 -24.34 -45.15 -11.67
CA GLY A 62 -25.62 -45.15 -12.38
C GLY A 62 -26.84 -45.38 -11.48
N GLU A 63 -26.76 -46.17 -10.41
CA GLU A 63 -27.86 -46.29 -9.44
C GLU A 63 -28.02 -45.02 -8.64
N ILE A 64 -26.89 -44.39 -8.26
CA ILE A 64 -26.86 -43.08 -7.59
C ILE A 64 -27.52 -42.01 -8.49
N ASP A 65 -27.22 -42.00 -9.77
CA ASP A 65 -27.83 -41.10 -10.74
C ASP A 65 -29.34 -41.25 -10.80
N LEU A 66 -29.80 -42.50 -10.93
CA LEU A 66 -31.23 -42.81 -10.93
C LEU A 66 -31.91 -42.36 -9.64
N GLN A 67 -31.34 -42.69 -8.46
CA GLN A 67 -31.90 -42.32 -7.15
C GLN A 67 -31.93 -40.77 -6.98
N ALA A 68 -30.88 -40.07 -7.39
CA ALA A 68 -30.83 -38.62 -7.36
C ALA A 68 -31.93 -37.99 -8.25
N PHE A 69 -32.13 -38.54 -9.47
CA PHE A 69 -33.19 -38.07 -10.36
C PHE A 69 -34.59 -38.36 -9.78
N MET A 70 -34.81 -39.56 -9.25
CA MET A 70 -36.05 -39.99 -8.60
C MET A 70 -36.37 -39.16 -7.36
N ALA A 71 -35.35 -38.74 -6.58
CA ALA A 71 -35.51 -37.85 -5.45
C ALA A 71 -36.04 -36.46 -5.81
N GLY A 72 -35.85 -36.05 -7.08
CA GLY A 72 -36.39 -34.79 -7.58
C GLY A 72 -35.38 -33.79 -8.10
N ASN A 73 -34.08 -34.10 -8.17
CA ASN A 73 -33.10 -33.21 -8.78
C ASN A 73 -33.39 -33.02 -10.28
N ASP A 74 -33.10 -31.84 -10.80
CA ASP A 74 -33.29 -31.52 -12.21
C ASP A 74 -32.02 -31.72 -13.05
N VAL A 75 -30.85 -31.51 -12.43
CA VAL A 75 -29.53 -31.63 -13.04
C VAL A 75 -28.62 -32.45 -12.12
N LEU A 76 -27.99 -33.46 -12.67
CA LEU A 76 -27.05 -34.34 -12.01
C LEU A 76 -25.61 -33.86 -12.29
N LEU A 77 -24.82 -33.59 -11.25
CA LEU A 77 -23.48 -33.02 -11.40
C LEU A 77 -22.45 -34.13 -11.21
N MET A 78 -21.47 -34.23 -12.13
CA MET A 78 -20.29 -35.10 -12.02
C MET A 78 -20.66 -36.55 -11.65
N SER A 79 -21.52 -37.19 -12.46
CA SER A 79 -21.75 -38.63 -12.38
C SER A 79 -20.44 -39.42 -12.56
N GLU A 80 -20.22 -40.46 -11.76
CA GLU A 80 -19.04 -41.34 -11.93
C GLU A 80 -19.05 -42.06 -13.27
N ASN A 81 -20.25 -42.37 -13.83
CA ASN A 81 -20.41 -42.98 -15.12
C ASN A 81 -21.74 -42.50 -15.78
N VAL A 82 -21.61 -41.49 -16.61
CA VAL A 82 -22.76 -40.83 -17.28
C VAL A 82 -23.54 -41.81 -18.17
N GLU A 83 -22.85 -42.73 -18.88
CA GLU A 83 -23.48 -43.66 -19.80
C GLU A 83 -24.38 -44.64 -19.04
N ILE A 84 -23.86 -45.28 -17.96
CA ILE A 84 -24.64 -46.20 -17.12
C ILE A 84 -25.77 -45.43 -16.41
N GLY A 85 -25.52 -44.22 -15.92
CA GLY A 85 -26.55 -43.38 -15.31
C GLY A 85 -27.70 -43.06 -16.25
N MET A 86 -27.37 -42.69 -17.47
CA MET A 86 -28.35 -42.42 -18.51
C MET A 86 -29.15 -43.69 -18.90
N GLU A 87 -28.47 -44.83 -19.07
CA GLU A 87 -29.12 -46.12 -19.37
C GLU A 87 -30.12 -46.48 -18.27
N LYS A 88 -29.75 -46.44 -17.01
CA LYS A 88 -30.65 -46.74 -15.88
C LYS A 88 -31.85 -45.79 -15.80
N ILE A 89 -31.69 -44.52 -16.05
CA ILE A 89 -32.78 -43.55 -16.09
C ILE A 89 -33.72 -43.87 -17.29
N MET A 90 -33.17 -44.17 -18.48
CA MET A 90 -33.93 -44.56 -19.63
C MET A 90 -34.73 -45.87 -19.40
N LEU A 91 -34.11 -46.91 -18.86
CA LEU A 91 -34.78 -48.15 -18.49
C LEU A 91 -35.91 -47.92 -17.49
N SER A 92 -35.69 -47.05 -16.51
CA SER A 92 -36.68 -46.67 -15.50
C SER A 92 -37.86 -45.90 -16.12
N TYR A 93 -37.58 -45.07 -17.13
CA TYR A 93 -38.61 -44.38 -17.92
C TYR A 93 -39.43 -45.36 -18.77
N TYR A 94 -38.80 -46.24 -19.56
CA TYR A 94 -39.50 -47.20 -20.37
C TYR A 94 -40.30 -48.26 -19.61
N SER A 95 -39.87 -48.55 -18.35
CA SER A 95 -40.64 -49.43 -17.45
C SER A 95 -41.75 -48.72 -16.68
N GLY A 96 -41.93 -47.41 -16.91
CA GLY A 96 -43.01 -46.62 -16.29
C GLY A 96 -42.75 -46.17 -14.86
N HIS A 97 -41.54 -46.41 -14.31
CA HIS A 97 -41.19 -45.92 -12.96
C HIS A 97 -40.88 -44.39 -12.94
N ILE A 98 -40.43 -43.83 -14.05
CA ILE A 98 -40.33 -42.40 -14.29
C ILE A 98 -41.40 -41.98 -15.25
N SER A 99 -42.29 -41.06 -14.85
CA SER A 99 -43.34 -40.54 -15.72
C SER A 99 -42.78 -39.53 -16.74
N GLU A 100 -43.47 -39.42 -17.90
CA GLU A 100 -43.22 -38.37 -18.89
C GLU A 100 -43.25 -36.96 -18.24
N ASP A 101 -44.25 -36.70 -17.38
CA ASP A 101 -44.38 -35.41 -16.72
C ASP A 101 -43.16 -35.09 -15.83
N ARG A 102 -42.60 -36.09 -15.14
CA ARG A 102 -41.41 -35.91 -14.33
C ARG A 102 -40.19 -35.50 -15.15
N LEU A 103 -40.01 -36.19 -16.29
CA LEU A 103 -38.90 -35.91 -17.22
C LEU A 103 -39.09 -34.54 -17.88
N ALA A 104 -40.28 -34.31 -18.48
CA ALA A 104 -40.64 -33.06 -19.17
C ALA A 104 -40.53 -31.84 -18.24
N HIS A 105 -40.91 -31.99 -16.97
CA HIS A 105 -40.78 -30.90 -15.99
C HIS A 105 -39.32 -30.45 -15.82
N SER A 106 -38.37 -31.35 -15.64
CA SER A 106 -36.96 -31.00 -15.48
C SER A 106 -36.36 -30.42 -16.78
N VAL A 107 -36.66 -31.07 -17.93
CA VAL A 107 -36.22 -30.58 -19.25
C VAL A 107 -36.72 -29.17 -19.52
N LYS A 108 -38.02 -28.90 -19.27
CA LYS A 108 -38.61 -27.55 -19.41
C LYS A 108 -37.90 -26.51 -18.55
N LYS A 109 -37.64 -26.83 -17.29
CA LYS A 109 -36.90 -25.91 -16.40
C LYS A 109 -35.50 -25.59 -16.91
N ILE A 110 -34.77 -26.61 -17.41
CA ILE A 110 -33.43 -26.44 -18.01
C ILE A 110 -33.52 -25.56 -19.26
N LEU A 111 -34.46 -25.84 -20.16
CA LEU A 111 -34.64 -25.05 -21.40
C LEU A 111 -35.03 -23.60 -21.08
N MET A 112 -35.92 -23.39 -20.12
CA MET A 112 -36.29 -22.04 -19.67
C MET A 112 -35.11 -21.29 -19.08
N ALA A 113 -34.24 -21.96 -18.31
CA ALA A 113 -33.03 -21.35 -17.78
C ALA A 113 -32.07 -20.96 -18.92
N LYS A 114 -31.85 -21.86 -19.89
CA LYS A 114 -31.06 -21.58 -21.09
C LYS A 114 -31.61 -20.38 -21.87
N TYR A 115 -32.92 -20.32 -22.04
CA TYR A 115 -33.58 -19.20 -22.72
C TYR A 115 -33.37 -17.87 -21.98
N LYS A 116 -33.56 -17.86 -20.66
CA LYS A 116 -33.39 -16.66 -19.83
C LYS A 116 -31.98 -16.07 -19.88
N VAL A 117 -30.95 -16.89 -20.05
CA VAL A 117 -29.57 -16.43 -20.21
C VAL A 117 -29.18 -16.16 -21.67
N GLY A 118 -30.13 -16.19 -22.59
CA GLY A 118 -29.94 -15.79 -23.98
C GLY A 118 -29.33 -16.87 -24.89
N LEU A 119 -29.27 -18.15 -24.46
CA LEU A 119 -28.70 -19.23 -25.27
C LEU A 119 -29.53 -19.59 -26.52
N ASN A 120 -30.79 -19.12 -26.64
CA ASN A 120 -31.58 -19.18 -27.84
C ASN A 120 -31.03 -18.29 -28.97
N ASN A 121 -30.18 -17.33 -28.65
CA ASN A 121 -29.46 -16.47 -29.59
C ASN A 121 -27.97 -16.42 -29.19
N TYR A 122 -27.37 -17.62 -29.16
CA TYR A 122 -25.98 -17.78 -28.72
C TYR A 122 -25.01 -16.99 -29.60
N LYS A 123 -24.20 -16.15 -28.95
CA LYS A 123 -23.07 -15.47 -29.57
C LYS A 123 -21.79 -15.95 -28.91
N PRO A 124 -20.80 -16.41 -29.67
CA PRO A 124 -19.51 -16.75 -29.13
C PRO A 124 -18.88 -15.57 -28.40
N VAL A 125 -18.12 -15.84 -27.33
CA VAL A 125 -17.36 -14.80 -26.63
C VAL A 125 -16.30 -14.24 -27.58
N GLU A 126 -16.26 -12.90 -27.69
CA GLU A 126 -15.21 -12.19 -28.42
C GLU A 126 -13.90 -12.28 -27.64
N THR A 127 -12.89 -12.96 -28.20
CA THR A 127 -11.63 -13.23 -27.52
C THR A 127 -10.55 -12.19 -27.78
N LYS A 128 -10.75 -11.27 -28.74
CA LYS A 128 -9.74 -10.30 -29.18
C LYS A 128 -9.15 -9.45 -28.06
N ASN A 129 -9.97 -9.03 -27.08
CA ASN A 129 -9.55 -8.19 -25.96
C ASN A 129 -9.77 -8.88 -24.60
N LEU A 130 -9.91 -10.21 -24.58
CA LEU A 130 -10.35 -10.97 -23.39
C LEU A 130 -9.57 -10.63 -22.12
N VAL A 131 -8.23 -10.59 -22.20
CA VAL A 131 -7.38 -10.28 -21.03
C VAL A 131 -7.62 -8.84 -20.56
N ALA A 132 -7.71 -7.88 -21.47
CA ALA A 132 -7.95 -6.47 -21.13
C ALA A 132 -9.34 -6.27 -20.52
N ASP A 133 -10.35 -6.98 -21.03
CA ASP A 133 -11.73 -6.90 -20.54
C ASP A 133 -11.90 -7.53 -19.16
N LEU A 134 -11.12 -8.56 -18.85
CA LEU A 134 -11.10 -9.23 -17.53
C LEU A 134 -10.15 -8.59 -16.51
N SER A 135 -9.19 -7.76 -16.96
CA SER A 135 -8.14 -7.16 -16.10
C SER A 135 -8.22 -5.63 -16.12
N ARG A 136 -9.37 -5.08 -15.75
CA ARG A 136 -9.60 -3.63 -15.82
C ARG A 136 -9.04 -2.91 -14.58
N SER A 137 -8.38 -1.79 -14.77
CA SER A 137 -7.85 -0.95 -13.67
C SER A 137 -8.90 -0.57 -12.62
N LYS A 138 -10.17 -0.43 -13.01
CA LYS A 138 -11.27 -0.16 -12.07
C LYS A 138 -11.51 -1.30 -11.08
N ASP A 139 -11.26 -2.53 -11.50
CA ASP A 139 -11.43 -3.71 -10.65
C ASP A 139 -10.29 -3.78 -9.60
N ASP A 140 -9.05 -3.43 -9.99
CA ASP A 140 -7.93 -3.26 -9.06
C ASP A 140 -8.19 -2.17 -8.02
N ILE A 141 -8.79 -1.04 -8.44
CA ILE A 141 -9.16 0.06 -7.54
C ILE A 141 -10.22 -0.39 -6.55
N LEU A 142 -11.26 -1.08 -7.04
CA LEU A 142 -12.34 -1.62 -6.21
C LEU A 142 -11.78 -2.63 -5.19
N TYR A 143 -10.95 -3.58 -5.64
CA TYR A 143 -10.31 -4.55 -4.76
C TYR A 143 -9.46 -3.88 -3.68
N SER A 144 -8.65 -2.88 -4.06
CA SER A 144 -7.84 -2.12 -3.11
C SER A 144 -8.72 -1.39 -2.07
N LYS A 145 -9.84 -0.80 -2.50
CA LYS A 145 -10.78 -0.12 -1.61
C LYS A 145 -11.46 -1.11 -0.65
N LEU A 146 -11.89 -2.26 -1.15
CA LEU A 146 -12.51 -3.31 -0.32
C LEU A 146 -11.51 -3.81 0.73
N MET A 147 -10.27 -4.10 0.31
CA MET A 147 -9.21 -4.57 1.20
C MET A 147 -8.84 -3.52 2.25
N GLN A 148 -8.71 -2.24 1.87
CA GLN A 148 -8.44 -1.16 2.82
C GLN A 148 -9.51 -1.09 3.92
N ASN A 149 -10.79 -1.18 3.55
CA ASN A 149 -11.89 -1.14 4.51
C ASN A 149 -12.03 -2.44 5.32
N ALA A 150 -11.45 -3.55 4.86
CA ALA A 150 -11.46 -4.82 5.59
C ALA A 150 -10.36 -4.87 6.65
N ILE A 151 -9.15 -4.36 6.38
CA ILE A 151 -8.00 -4.44 7.31
C ILE A 151 -8.41 -3.88 8.67
N THR A 152 -8.23 -4.71 9.70
CA THR A 152 -8.75 -4.43 11.04
C THR A 152 -7.63 -4.29 12.06
N VAL A 153 -7.61 -3.19 12.77
CA VAL A 153 -6.78 -3.00 13.97
C VAL A 153 -7.53 -3.60 15.14
N VAL A 154 -7.14 -4.79 15.58
CA VAL A 154 -7.82 -5.54 16.65
C VAL A 154 -7.41 -5.05 18.03
N LYS A 155 -6.18 -4.60 18.18
CA LYS A 155 -5.64 -4.01 19.42
C LYS A 155 -4.80 -2.78 19.08
N ASN A 156 -4.90 -1.73 19.91
CA ASN A 156 -4.09 -0.52 19.78
C ASN A 156 -3.89 0.15 21.14
N ASN A 157 -2.94 -0.35 21.91
CA ASN A 157 -2.59 0.22 23.21
C ASN A 157 -1.87 1.56 23.03
N ASN A 158 -2.10 2.49 23.96
CA ASN A 158 -1.41 3.78 24.01
C ASN A 158 -1.39 4.55 22.70
N ALA A 159 -2.38 4.29 21.82
CA ALA A 159 -2.44 4.85 20.46
C ALA A 159 -1.12 4.64 19.67
N THR A 160 -0.49 3.47 19.81
CA THR A 160 0.75 3.10 19.09
C THR A 160 0.58 3.24 17.57
N LEU A 161 -0.62 2.94 17.06
CA LEU A 161 -0.97 3.19 15.65
C LEU A 161 -1.85 4.44 15.51
N PRO A 162 -1.54 5.29 14.54
CA PRO A 162 -0.42 5.22 13.60
C PRO A 162 0.91 5.50 14.27
N ILE A 163 1.98 4.83 13.83
CA ILE A 163 3.35 5.01 14.34
C ILE A 163 3.79 6.44 14.01
N LYS A 164 4.07 7.23 15.06
CA LYS A 164 4.54 8.63 15.00
C LYS A 164 6.03 8.72 15.32
N ASP A 165 6.57 9.94 15.31
CA ASP A 165 7.92 10.29 15.79
C ASP A 165 9.00 9.32 15.25
N LEU A 166 9.00 9.15 13.90
CA LEU A 166 9.85 8.16 13.24
C LEU A 166 11.35 8.39 13.43
N GLU A 167 11.74 9.63 13.68
CA GLU A 167 13.11 10.03 14.02
C GLU A 167 13.60 9.45 15.36
N LEU A 168 12.68 9.13 16.28
CA LEU A 168 12.97 8.51 17.58
C LEU A 168 12.84 6.98 17.54
N LYS A 169 12.37 6.41 16.40
CA LYS A 169 12.10 4.98 16.28
C LYS A 169 13.23 4.23 15.58
N ASN A 170 13.78 3.24 16.27
CA ASN A 170 14.66 2.22 15.70
C ASN A 170 13.84 0.93 15.54
N ILE A 171 13.42 0.62 14.30
CA ILE A 171 12.41 -0.40 14.03
C ILE A 171 13.03 -1.65 13.42
N ALA A 172 12.79 -2.80 14.07
CA ALA A 172 13.06 -4.11 13.51
C ALA A 172 11.83 -4.68 12.78
N TYR A 173 12.06 -5.47 11.75
CA TYR A 173 11.05 -6.33 11.12
C TYR A 173 11.42 -7.79 11.29
N VAL A 174 10.49 -8.59 11.82
CA VAL A 174 10.61 -10.04 11.96
C VAL A 174 9.54 -10.71 11.10
N GLU A 175 9.97 -11.56 10.17
CA GLU A 175 9.08 -12.35 9.32
C GLU A 175 8.84 -13.72 9.94
N MET A 176 7.56 -14.13 9.98
CA MET A 176 7.12 -15.45 10.44
C MET A 176 6.11 -16.02 9.44
N GLY A 177 5.95 -17.34 9.47
CA GLY A 177 5.02 -18.05 8.58
C GLY A 177 5.72 -18.81 7.45
N ASP A 178 4.96 -19.16 6.41
CA ASP A 178 5.41 -19.99 5.29
C ASP A 178 5.33 -19.30 3.93
N SER A 179 5.11 -18.01 3.92
CA SER A 179 4.98 -17.20 2.71
C SER A 179 5.73 -15.88 2.85
N SER A 180 6.12 -15.27 1.70
CA SER A 180 6.91 -14.05 1.68
C SER A 180 6.15 -12.82 2.18
N GLY A 181 6.83 -12.03 3.03
CA GLY A 181 6.48 -10.68 3.45
C GLY A 181 7.26 -9.56 2.72
N ASP A 182 7.95 -9.87 1.62
CA ASP A 182 8.78 -8.91 0.89
C ASP A 182 8.05 -7.63 0.49
N THR A 183 6.79 -7.74 0.06
CA THR A 183 5.97 -6.57 -0.30
C THR A 183 5.68 -5.70 0.92
N PHE A 184 5.41 -6.32 2.07
CA PHE A 184 5.19 -5.64 3.33
C PHE A 184 6.44 -4.88 3.75
N LEU A 185 7.58 -5.55 3.83
CA LEU A 185 8.87 -4.94 4.17
C LEU A 185 9.25 -3.80 3.21
N LYS A 186 9.12 -4.02 1.89
CA LYS A 186 9.38 -2.96 0.89
C LYS A 186 8.47 -1.75 1.09
N THR A 187 7.24 -1.96 1.50
CA THR A 187 6.30 -0.84 1.73
C THR A 187 6.57 -0.13 3.04
N LEU A 188 6.91 -0.84 4.11
CA LEU A 188 7.36 -0.24 5.38
C LEU A 188 8.57 0.68 5.17
N LYS A 189 9.55 0.23 4.39
CA LYS A 189 10.77 1.00 4.05
C LYS A 189 10.51 2.29 3.27
N LYS A 190 9.33 2.50 2.71
CA LYS A 190 8.97 3.78 2.08
C LYS A 190 8.73 4.90 3.08
N TYR A 191 8.54 4.59 4.36
CA TYR A 191 8.22 5.56 5.41
C TYR A 191 9.39 5.84 6.35
N THR A 192 10.20 4.83 6.63
CA THR A 192 11.37 4.97 7.50
C THR A 192 12.34 3.81 7.30
N LYS A 193 13.51 3.91 7.92
CA LYS A 193 14.49 2.81 7.96
C LYS A 193 13.94 1.64 8.76
N ILE A 194 13.79 0.48 8.12
CA ILE A 194 13.36 -0.77 8.73
C ILE A 194 14.47 -1.80 8.56
N THR A 195 14.90 -2.39 9.67
CA THR A 195 15.95 -3.41 9.68
C THR A 195 15.31 -4.81 9.76
N PRO A 196 15.41 -5.65 8.72
CA PRO A 196 14.98 -7.04 8.83
C PRO A 196 15.94 -7.78 9.77
N VAL A 197 15.36 -8.52 10.73
CA VAL A 197 16.12 -9.28 11.74
C VAL A 197 15.62 -10.73 11.75
N SER A 198 16.55 -11.66 11.64
CA SER A 198 16.28 -13.09 11.73
C SER A 198 17.41 -13.81 12.49
N ASP A 199 17.09 -14.97 13.02
CA ASP A 199 18.05 -15.90 13.63
C ASP A 199 17.53 -17.33 13.55
N ASN A 200 18.41 -18.32 13.66
CA ASN A 200 18.03 -19.73 13.65
C ASN A 200 17.51 -20.21 15.02
N ASN A 201 17.81 -19.47 16.09
CA ASN A 201 17.34 -19.74 17.44
C ASN A 201 16.78 -18.50 18.12
N LEU A 202 15.91 -18.71 19.11
CA LEU A 202 15.17 -17.66 19.80
C LEU A 202 16.08 -16.71 20.60
N ASP A 203 17.05 -17.26 21.32
CA ASP A 203 17.95 -16.45 22.16
C ASP A 203 18.81 -15.51 21.32
N GLY A 204 19.28 -15.99 20.16
CA GLY A 204 19.99 -15.18 19.18
C GLY A 204 19.12 -14.05 18.64
N LEU A 205 17.87 -14.35 18.28
CA LEU A 205 16.91 -13.36 17.80
C LEU A 205 16.63 -12.29 18.87
N ILE A 206 16.32 -12.69 20.11
CA ILE A 206 16.05 -11.75 21.21
C ILE A 206 17.26 -10.87 21.48
N ARG A 207 18.49 -11.41 21.48
CA ARG A 207 19.71 -10.59 21.65
C ARG A 207 19.83 -9.51 20.56
N LYS A 208 19.57 -9.87 19.31
CA LYS A 208 19.60 -8.91 18.19
C LYS A 208 18.50 -7.84 18.31
N LEU A 209 17.34 -8.22 18.82
CA LEU A 209 16.20 -7.29 18.95
C LEU A 209 16.34 -6.27 20.07
N LYS A 210 17.21 -6.47 21.07
CA LYS A 210 17.42 -5.53 22.18
C LYS A 210 17.84 -4.12 21.79
N GLN A 211 18.43 -3.93 20.61
CA GLN A 211 18.85 -2.61 20.12
C GLN A 211 17.70 -1.82 19.45
N PHE A 212 16.53 -2.41 19.32
CA PHE A 212 15.36 -1.80 18.68
C PHE A 212 14.32 -1.42 19.74
N ASN A 213 13.67 -0.28 19.56
CA ASN A 213 12.60 0.17 20.47
C ASN A 213 11.20 -0.13 19.93
N LEU A 214 11.09 -0.69 18.71
CA LEU A 214 9.85 -1.21 18.16
C LEU A 214 10.14 -2.41 17.25
N VAL A 215 9.35 -3.46 17.40
CA VAL A 215 9.43 -4.64 16.54
C VAL A 215 8.11 -4.82 15.77
N ILE A 216 8.16 -4.77 14.47
CA ILE A 216 7.04 -5.11 13.58
C ILE A 216 7.17 -6.59 13.22
N ILE A 217 6.20 -7.40 13.60
CA ILE A 217 6.13 -8.80 13.21
C ILE A 217 5.10 -8.94 12.08
N GLY A 218 5.51 -9.55 10.96
CA GLY A 218 4.63 -9.99 9.88
C GLY A 218 4.46 -11.49 9.91
N PHE A 219 3.26 -11.98 10.17
CA PHE A 219 2.91 -13.39 10.06
C PHE A 219 2.23 -13.65 8.72
N HIS A 220 2.96 -14.33 7.82
CA HIS A 220 2.57 -14.50 6.42
C HIS A 220 2.23 -15.96 6.13
N LYS A 221 0.98 -16.22 5.71
CA LYS A 221 0.50 -17.56 5.34
C LYS A 221 0.00 -17.59 3.90
N SER A 222 0.32 -18.68 3.22
CA SER A 222 -0.13 -18.89 1.84
C SER A 222 -1.66 -18.95 1.73
N ASN A 223 -2.21 -18.22 0.76
CA ASN A 223 -3.61 -18.28 0.37
C ASN A 223 -3.84 -19.15 -0.89
N SER A 224 -2.85 -19.91 -1.33
CA SER A 224 -2.91 -20.66 -2.61
C SER A 224 -3.99 -21.73 -2.63
N THR A 225 -4.33 -22.31 -1.48
CA THR A 225 -5.42 -23.27 -1.34
C THR A 225 -6.14 -23.10 0.00
N PRO A 226 -7.45 -23.44 0.09
CA PRO A 226 -8.20 -23.35 1.35
C PRO A 226 -7.77 -24.38 2.39
N TRP A 227 -7.04 -25.42 1.98
CA TRP A 227 -6.63 -26.56 2.80
C TRP A 227 -5.29 -26.35 3.51
N LYS A 228 -4.51 -25.34 3.13
CA LYS A 228 -3.23 -25.04 3.80
C LYS A 228 -3.44 -24.60 5.24
N PRO A 229 -2.56 -25.04 6.17
CA PRO A 229 -2.58 -24.58 7.55
C PRO A 229 -2.46 -23.06 7.62
N TYR A 230 -3.35 -22.43 8.35
CA TYR A 230 -3.38 -20.97 8.51
C TYR A 230 -3.00 -20.51 9.92
N LYS A 231 -2.89 -21.45 10.87
CA LYS A 231 -2.57 -21.17 12.28
C LYS A 231 -1.06 -21.07 12.51
N PHE A 232 -0.68 -20.44 13.60
CA PHE A 232 0.68 -20.50 14.11
C PHE A 232 1.06 -21.94 14.48
N THR A 233 2.32 -22.31 14.24
CA THR A 233 2.93 -23.49 14.84
C THR A 233 3.26 -23.24 16.31
N ASN A 234 3.46 -24.29 17.10
CA ASN A 234 3.87 -24.14 18.50
C ASN A 234 5.19 -23.37 18.64
N LYS A 235 6.14 -23.60 17.73
CA LYS A 235 7.42 -22.87 17.70
C LYS A 235 7.18 -21.37 17.46
N GLU A 236 6.37 -21.02 16.47
CA GLU A 236 6.05 -19.62 16.16
C GLU A 236 5.34 -18.93 17.32
N LEU A 237 4.45 -19.61 18.04
CA LEU A 237 3.78 -19.07 19.23
C LEU A 237 4.77 -18.79 20.38
N VAL A 238 5.69 -19.69 20.64
CA VAL A 238 6.73 -19.47 21.66
C VAL A 238 7.58 -18.26 21.30
N TRP A 239 8.03 -18.19 20.04
CA TRP A 239 8.85 -17.07 19.57
C TRP A 239 8.09 -15.75 19.65
N LEU A 240 6.84 -15.74 19.20
CA LEU A 240 5.97 -14.57 19.23
C LEU A 240 5.79 -14.01 20.65
N HIS A 241 5.50 -14.90 21.62
CA HIS A 241 5.30 -14.49 23.01
C HIS A 241 6.59 -14.01 23.68
N GLU A 242 7.73 -14.65 23.42
CA GLU A 242 9.02 -14.25 24.02
C GLU A 242 9.51 -12.93 23.43
N ILE A 243 9.33 -12.69 22.12
CA ILE A 243 9.64 -11.39 21.53
C ILE A 243 8.75 -10.30 22.14
N ALA A 244 7.45 -10.55 22.27
CA ALA A 244 6.51 -9.58 22.83
C ALA A 244 6.71 -9.33 24.33
N ARG A 245 7.32 -10.27 25.06
CA ARG A 245 7.67 -10.10 26.47
C ARG A 245 8.86 -9.15 26.67
N THR A 246 9.73 -9.03 25.67
CA THR A 246 11.02 -8.31 25.78
C THR A 246 11.09 -7.04 24.92
N ASN A 247 10.12 -6.82 24.05
CA ASN A 247 10.09 -5.69 23.10
C ASN A 247 8.67 -5.13 22.96
N GLU A 248 8.56 -3.86 22.56
CA GLU A 248 7.31 -3.30 22.05
C GLU A 248 6.99 -3.94 20.68
N VAL A 249 5.84 -4.60 20.55
CA VAL A 249 5.49 -5.38 19.35
C VAL A 249 4.21 -4.92 18.69
N VAL A 250 4.28 -4.69 17.37
CA VAL A 250 3.13 -4.56 16.46
C VAL A 250 3.04 -5.84 15.62
N LEU A 251 2.05 -6.68 15.93
CA LEU A 251 1.79 -7.92 15.20
C LEU A 251 0.87 -7.69 14.02
N ASN A 252 1.27 -8.14 12.83
CA ASN A 252 0.47 -8.10 11.61
C ASN A 252 0.21 -9.51 11.10
N VAL A 253 -1.05 -9.89 10.96
CA VAL A 253 -1.49 -11.25 10.60
C VAL A 253 -2.07 -11.25 9.19
N PHE A 254 -1.31 -11.76 8.23
CA PHE A 254 -1.72 -11.95 6.83
C PHE A 254 -2.29 -13.35 6.63
N SER A 255 -3.36 -13.64 7.36
CA SER A 255 -4.06 -14.92 7.40
C SER A 255 -5.51 -14.72 7.86
N LYS A 256 -6.27 -15.81 7.91
CA LYS A 256 -7.65 -15.81 8.43
C LYS A 256 -7.69 -15.29 9.87
N PRO A 257 -8.71 -14.54 10.29
CA PRO A 257 -8.80 -13.99 11.66
C PRO A 257 -8.77 -15.06 12.75
N TYR A 258 -9.26 -16.27 12.47
CA TYR A 258 -9.17 -17.43 13.36
C TYR A 258 -7.73 -17.87 13.71
N THR A 259 -6.72 -17.35 13.03
CA THR A 259 -5.31 -17.52 13.40
C THR A 259 -5.05 -16.97 14.81
N LEU A 260 -5.77 -15.92 15.21
CA LEU A 260 -5.66 -15.30 16.52
C LEU A 260 -6.17 -16.20 17.67
N ASP A 261 -7.01 -17.20 17.40
CA ASP A 261 -7.48 -18.17 18.42
C ASP A 261 -6.34 -18.93 19.11
N ALA A 262 -5.18 -19.06 18.44
CA ALA A 262 -4.01 -19.71 18.99
C ALA A 262 -3.26 -18.85 20.02
N ILE A 263 -3.50 -17.54 20.06
CA ILE A 263 -2.82 -16.61 20.98
C ILE A 263 -3.57 -16.59 22.32
N LYS A 264 -2.95 -17.14 23.36
CA LYS A 264 -3.58 -17.24 24.70
C LYS A 264 -3.71 -15.89 25.42
N SER A 265 -2.79 -14.97 25.18
CA SER A 265 -2.79 -13.63 25.77
C SER A 265 -2.28 -12.58 24.79
N PHE A 266 -2.99 -11.48 24.72
CA PHE A 266 -2.62 -10.33 23.90
C PHE A 266 -1.97 -9.20 24.72
N SER A 267 -1.75 -9.38 26.04
CA SER A 267 -1.30 -8.32 26.94
C SER A 267 0.00 -7.65 26.50
N ASN A 268 0.97 -8.42 26.03
CA ASN A 268 2.31 -7.94 25.66
C ASN A 268 2.44 -7.38 24.24
N PHE A 269 1.36 -7.36 23.46
CA PHE A 269 1.38 -6.70 22.15
C PHE A 269 0.88 -5.26 22.28
N GLU A 270 1.62 -4.31 21.73
CA GLU A 270 1.13 -2.92 21.65
C GLU A 270 -0.01 -2.80 20.65
N SER A 271 0.13 -3.41 19.50
CA SER A 271 -0.94 -3.44 18.50
C SER A 271 -1.01 -4.77 17.76
N VAL A 272 -2.22 -5.12 17.34
CA VAL A 272 -2.50 -6.32 16.52
C VAL A 272 -3.36 -5.92 15.34
N VAL A 273 -2.90 -6.23 14.13
CA VAL A 273 -3.58 -5.92 12.87
C VAL A 273 -3.83 -7.19 12.08
N VAL A 274 -5.05 -7.34 11.55
CA VAL A 274 -5.42 -8.45 10.66
C VAL A 274 -5.54 -7.93 9.24
N GLY A 275 -4.66 -8.42 8.36
CA GLY A 275 -4.66 -8.15 6.91
C GLY A 275 -5.47 -9.16 6.10
N TYR A 276 -5.99 -10.22 6.72
CA TYR A 276 -6.84 -11.29 6.18
C TYR A 276 -6.20 -12.17 5.11
N GLN A 277 -5.39 -11.60 4.23
CA GLN A 277 -4.77 -12.31 3.10
C GLN A 277 -3.30 -11.94 2.99
N ASN A 278 -2.48 -12.88 2.50
CA ASN A 278 -1.08 -12.59 2.15
C ASN A 278 -0.95 -12.11 0.69
N SER A 279 -1.93 -11.32 0.22
CA SER A 279 -1.88 -10.72 -1.11
C SER A 279 -1.01 -9.46 -1.10
N ARG A 280 -0.43 -9.12 -2.27
CA ARG A 280 0.34 -7.89 -2.45
C ARG A 280 -0.43 -6.66 -1.95
N VAL A 281 -1.70 -6.56 -2.30
CA VAL A 281 -2.55 -5.41 -1.93
C VAL A 281 -2.75 -5.35 -0.42
N ALA A 282 -3.01 -6.48 0.25
CA ALA A 282 -3.16 -6.51 1.71
C ALA A 282 -1.88 -6.07 2.43
N GLN A 283 -0.72 -6.55 1.98
CA GLN A 283 0.59 -6.18 2.53
C GLN A 283 0.88 -4.68 2.34
N GLU A 284 0.67 -4.14 1.12
CA GLU A 284 0.87 -2.72 0.81
C GLU A 284 -0.03 -1.81 1.65
N LEU A 285 -1.31 -2.16 1.78
CA LEU A 285 -2.26 -1.33 2.51
C LEU A 285 -2.05 -1.41 4.03
N THR A 286 -1.77 -2.61 4.57
CA THR A 286 -1.46 -2.75 6.00
C THR A 286 -0.26 -1.90 6.41
N ALA A 287 0.84 -1.95 5.65
CA ALA A 287 2.00 -1.10 5.92
C ALA A 287 1.65 0.40 5.93
N GLN A 288 0.81 0.85 5.01
CA GLN A 288 0.37 2.24 4.93
C GLN A 288 -0.52 2.64 6.12
N ILE A 289 -1.34 1.72 6.62
CA ILE A 289 -2.16 1.92 7.82
C ILE A 289 -1.28 2.05 9.05
N LEU A 290 -0.25 1.21 9.20
CA LEU A 290 0.67 1.30 10.34
C LEU A 290 1.30 2.69 10.47
N PHE A 291 1.65 3.31 9.34
CA PHE A 291 2.25 4.65 9.32
C PHE A 291 1.23 5.79 9.16
N GLY A 292 -0.07 5.50 9.21
CA GLY A 292 -1.12 6.52 9.13
C GLY A 292 -1.21 7.25 7.78
N ALA A 293 -0.64 6.70 6.72
CA ALA A 293 -0.88 7.21 5.35
C ALA A 293 -2.30 6.88 4.87
N LEU A 294 -2.91 5.85 5.48
CA LEU A 294 -4.30 5.46 5.30
C LEU A 294 -4.94 5.24 6.68
N PRO A 295 -6.24 5.55 6.87
CA PRO A 295 -6.97 5.21 8.08
C PRO A 295 -7.30 3.72 8.13
N ALA A 296 -7.43 3.17 9.33
CA ALA A 296 -8.07 1.87 9.55
C ALA A 296 -9.52 2.08 10.00
N THR A 297 -10.45 1.39 9.36
CA THR A 297 -11.88 1.45 9.68
C THR A 297 -12.52 0.07 9.76
N GLY A 298 -11.74 -0.98 9.47
CA GLY A 298 -12.20 -2.36 9.41
C GLY A 298 -12.68 -2.87 10.76
N LYS A 299 -13.66 -3.78 10.71
CA LYS A 299 -14.22 -4.47 11.87
C LYS A 299 -14.13 -5.97 11.67
N LEU A 300 -13.89 -6.73 12.74
CA LEU A 300 -13.84 -8.19 12.66
C LEU A 300 -15.17 -8.76 12.14
N PRO A 301 -15.15 -9.59 11.09
CA PRO A 301 -16.38 -10.25 10.59
C PRO A 301 -16.79 -11.44 11.44
N VAL A 302 -15.92 -11.87 12.37
CA VAL A 302 -16.12 -13.03 13.24
C VAL A 302 -15.59 -12.75 14.63
N SER A 303 -16.10 -13.49 15.62
CA SER A 303 -15.53 -13.46 16.96
C SER A 303 -14.28 -14.36 17.05
N ILE A 304 -13.27 -13.89 17.78
CA ILE A 304 -12.09 -14.70 18.11
C ILE A 304 -12.40 -15.47 19.39
N SER A 305 -12.34 -16.79 19.31
CA SER A 305 -12.65 -17.69 20.45
C SER A 305 -11.71 -17.38 21.63
N ASN A 306 -12.23 -17.54 22.84
CA ASN A 306 -11.44 -17.34 24.07
C ASN A 306 -10.79 -15.94 24.21
N SER A 307 -11.29 -14.92 23.50
CA SER A 307 -10.81 -13.55 23.59
C SER A 307 -11.94 -12.56 23.79
N MET A 308 -11.59 -11.31 24.15
CA MET A 308 -12.54 -10.20 24.21
C MET A 308 -12.93 -9.66 22.80
N TYR A 309 -12.28 -10.13 21.75
CA TYR A 309 -12.46 -9.62 20.39
C TYR A 309 -13.62 -10.32 19.70
N LYS A 310 -14.78 -9.69 19.71
CA LYS A 310 -16.02 -10.20 19.12
C LYS A 310 -16.25 -9.66 17.72
N VAL A 311 -17.19 -10.25 16.99
CA VAL A 311 -17.67 -9.71 15.71
C VAL A 311 -18.03 -8.22 15.87
N GLY A 312 -17.63 -7.40 14.89
CA GLY A 312 -17.81 -5.95 14.93
C GLY A 312 -16.71 -5.19 15.68
N HIS A 313 -15.79 -5.88 16.37
CA HIS A 313 -14.66 -5.24 17.06
C HIS A 313 -13.60 -4.74 16.08
N GLY A 314 -13.00 -3.59 16.37
CA GLY A 314 -11.89 -3.00 15.63
C GLY A 314 -11.70 -1.55 16.03
N PHE A 315 -10.44 -1.15 16.22
CA PHE A 315 -10.06 0.24 16.50
C PHE A 315 -9.98 1.01 15.18
N GLU A 316 -10.49 2.22 15.19
CA GLU A 316 -10.32 3.16 14.09
C GLU A 316 -9.05 3.98 14.32
N THR A 317 -8.29 4.19 13.25
CA THR A 317 -7.12 5.07 13.28
C THR A 317 -7.28 6.18 12.25
N SER A 318 -6.82 7.37 12.59
CA SER A 318 -6.87 8.52 11.69
C SER A 318 -5.71 8.48 10.69
N LYS A 319 -5.94 9.05 9.51
CA LYS A 319 -4.87 9.44 8.63
C LYS A 319 -4.09 10.61 9.26
N ILE A 320 -2.77 10.57 9.17
CA ILE A 320 -1.88 11.69 9.50
C ILE A 320 -1.23 12.24 8.21
N ASP A 321 -0.44 13.31 8.32
CA ASP A 321 0.16 14.01 7.17
C ASP A 321 1.31 13.21 6.55
N ARG A 322 0.95 12.05 5.97
CA ARG A 322 1.86 11.20 5.19
C ARG A 322 1.23 10.84 3.85
N LEU A 323 2.07 10.82 2.81
CA LEU A 323 1.64 10.40 1.49
C LEU A 323 1.34 8.90 1.48
N SER A 324 0.19 8.55 0.88
CA SER A 324 -0.11 7.15 0.56
C SER A 324 0.51 6.74 -0.78
N TYR A 325 0.55 5.44 -1.06
CA TYR A 325 0.99 4.88 -2.33
C TYR A 325 -0.16 4.13 -2.99
N GLY A 326 -0.27 4.19 -4.32
CA GLY A 326 -1.34 3.48 -5.00
C GLY A 326 -1.34 3.62 -6.51
N ASN A 327 -2.38 3.11 -7.13
CA ASN A 327 -2.53 3.10 -8.58
C ASN A 327 -2.83 4.48 -9.14
N PRO A 328 -2.20 4.89 -10.26
CA PRO A 328 -2.44 6.18 -10.93
C PRO A 328 -3.92 6.43 -11.25
N GLU A 329 -4.62 5.40 -11.70
CA GLU A 329 -6.02 5.47 -12.09
C GLU A 329 -6.93 5.86 -10.91
N SER A 330 -6.55 5.52 -9.68
CA SER A 330 -7.31 5.89 -8.46
C SER A 330 -7.36 7.39 -8.19
N VAL A 331 -6.48 8.16 -8.82
CA VAL A 331 -6.42 9.63 -8.73
C VAL A 331 -6.65 10.32 -10.09
N GLY A 332 -7.18 9.58 -11.08
CA GLY A 332 -7.50 10.10 -12.40
C GLY A 332 -6.28 10.35 -13.29
N MET A 333 -5.21 9.55 -13.12
CA MET A 333 -4.05 9.53 -14.00
C MET A 333 -3.89 8.15 -14.66
N SER A 334 -3.18 8.08 -15.77
CA SER A 334 -2.99 6.86 -16.54
C SER A 334 -1.60 6.28 -16.32
N ARG A 335 -1.54 5.01 -15.89
CA ARG A 335 -0.29 4.24 -15.78
C ARG A 335 0.46 4.19 -17.10
N LEU A 336 -0.27 3.97 -18.21
CA LEU A 336 0.32 3.94 -19.56
C LEU A 336 0.94 5.28 -19.96
N LYS A 337 0.33 6.42 -19.58
CA LYS A 337 0.93 7.74 -19.83
C LYS A 337 2.14 7.98 -18.93
N LEU A 338 2.08 7.58 -17.66
CA LEU A 338 3.20 7.72 -16.73
C LEU A 338 4.38 6.82 -17.10
N SER A 339 4.17 5.65 -17.70
CA SER A 339 5.27 4.79 -18.15
C SER A 339 6.15 5.44 -19.24
N LYS A 340 5.65 6.48 -19.95
CA LYS A 340 6.47 7.25 -20.89
C LYS A 340 7.61 8.01 -20.20
N LEU A 341 7.48 8.28 -18.91
CA LEU A 341 8.57 8.88 -18.11
C LEU A 341 9.81 7.96 -18.06
N ASP A 342 9.61 6.65 -18.13
CA ASP A 342 10.73 5.69 -18.20
C ASP A 342 11.57 5.93 -19.45
N SER A 343 10.93 6.13 -20.61
CA SER A 343 11.61 6.39 -21.86
C SER A 343 12.33 7.74 -21.85
N VAL A 344 11.70 8.77 -21.29
CA VAL A 344 12.32 10.12 -21.18
C VAL A 344 13.54 10.08 -20.25
N ALA A 345 13.43 9.41 -19.11
CA ALA A 345 14.53 9.30 -18.14
C ALA A 345 15.71 8.50 -18.72
N ASN A 346 15.43 7.38 -19.38
CA ASN A 346 16.48 6.58 -20.03
C ASN A 346 17.16 7.34 -21.17
N PHE A 347 16.39 8.05 -22.01
CA PHE A 347 16.92 8.90 -23.07
C PHE A 347 17.88 9.96 -22.50
N ALA A 348 17.50 10.65 -21.43
CA ALA A 348 18.36 11.67 -20.82
C ALA A 348 19.68 11.09 -20.27
N ILE A 349 19.67 9.83 -19.82
CA ILE A 349 20.89 9.16 -19.35
C ILE A 349 21.74 8.66 -20.53
N GLU A 350 21.10 8.09 -21.55
CA GLU A 350 21.77 7.57 -22.76
C GLU A 350 22.44 8.68 -23.57
N ASP A 351 21.79 9.86 -23.63
CA ASP A 351 22.29 11.08 -24.31
C ASP A 351 23.21 11.91 -23.40
N GLU A 352 23.66 11.35 -22.28
CA GLU A 352 24.59 11.96 -21.31
C GLU A 352 24.16 13.36 -20.78
N MET A 353 22.85 13.65 -20.76
CA MET A 353 22.31 14.89 -20.17
C MET A 353 22.47 14.89 -18.65
N THR A 354 22.38 13.72 -18.02
CA THR A 354 22.61 13.49 -16.59
C THR A 354 22.96 12.02 -16.32
N PRO A 355 23.84 11.71 -15.35
CA PRO A 355 24.21 10.34 -15.04
C PRO A 355 23.12 9.55 -14.30
N GLY A 356 22.19 10.24 -13.62
CA GLY A 356 21.15 9.58 -12.84
C GLY A 356 19.99 10.49 -12.44
N ILE A 357 18.83 9.88 -12.19
CA ILE A 357 17.57 10.58 -11.95
C ILE A 357 16.76 9.86 -10.88
N GLN A 358 16.15 10.61 -9.96
CA GLN A 358 14.99 10.16 -9.17
C GLN A 358 13.73 10.87 -9.67
N LEU A 359 12.67 10.10 -9.97
CA LEU A 359 11.37 10.63 -10.37
C LEU A 359 10.28 10.20 -9.39
N LEU A 360 9.57 11.19 -8.84
CA LEU A 360 8.40 10.98 -8.02
C LEU A 360 7.23 11.80 -8.55
N VAL A 361 6.07 11.15 -8.73
CA VAL A 361 4.82 11.84 -9.04
C VAL A 361 3.79 11.51 -7.97
N ALA A 362 3.25 12.54 -7.36
CA ALA A 362 2.15 12.43 -6.40
C ALA A 362 0.95 13.26 -6.85
N ARG A 363 -0.25 12.77 -6.60
CA ARG A 363 -1.50 13.50 -6.84
C ARG A 363 -2.52 13.17 -5.75
N LYS A 364 -3.21 14.18 -5.25
CA LYS A 364 -4.22 14.05 -4.19
C LYS A 364 -3.69 13.30 -2.94
N GLY A 365 -2.47 13.62 -2.52
CA GLY A 365 -1.81 12.99 -1.37
C GLY A 365 -1.40 11.52 -1.58
N LYS A 366 -1.31 11.06 -2.84
CA LYS A 366 -0.93 9.69 -3.18
C LYS A 366 0.23 9.67 -4.15
N VAL A 367 1.30 8.96 -3.82
CA VAL A 367 2.42 8.67 -4.71
C VAL A 367 1.99 7.58 -5.69
N ILE A 368 2.04 7.90 -6.97
CA ILE A 368 1.56 7.04 -8.06
C ILE A 368 2.65 6.62 -9.04
N TYR A 369 3.82 7.24 -8.90
CA TYR A 369 5.02 6.90 -9.63
C TYR A 369 6.23 7.28 -8.76
N ASN A 370 7.17 6.34 -8.60
CA ASN A 370 8.41 6.58 -7.86
C ASN A 370 9.46 5.60 -8.38
N LYS A 371 10.43 6.10 -9.15
CA LYS A 371 11.48 5.30 -9.78
C LYS A 371 12.80 6.03 -9.80
N ASN A 372 13.87 5.24 -9.81
CA ASN A 372 15.27 5.66 -9.93
C ASN A 372 15.84 5.16 -11.23
N PHE A 373 16.71 5.95 -11.85
CA PHE A 373 17.37 5.64 -13.12
C PHE A 373 18.85 5.99 -13.02
N GLY A 374 19.70 5.24 -13.74
CA GLY A 374 21.12 5.51 -13.90
C GLY A 374 21.96 5.39 -12.64
N HIS A 375 23.01 6.20 -12.56
CA HIS A 375 24.07 6.13 -11.55
C HIS A 375 24.41 7.52 -11.04
N HIS A 376 25.18 7.60 -9.94
CA HIS A 376 25.64 8.88 -9.37
C HIS A 376 26.57 9.65 -10.33
N THR A 377 27.34 8.94 -11.14
CA THR A 377 28.29 9.49 -12.10
C THR A 377 28.32 8.63 -13.35
N TYR A 378 28.88 9.17 -14.42
CA TYR A 378 29.10 8.44 -15.68
C TYR A 378 30.06 7.25 -15.55
N SER A 379 30.86 7.18 -14.48
CA SER A 379 31.69 5.99 -14.18
C SER A 379 30.89 4.76 -13.74
N LYS A 380 29.57 4.90 -13.50
CA LYS A 380 28.59 3.84 -13.23
C LYS A 380 28.89 2.96 -11.99
N GLN A 381 29.69 3.44 -11.05
CA GLN A 381 30.08 2.67 -9.86
C GLN A 381 28.95 2.51 -8.84
N ARG A 382 28.10 3.53 -8.66
CA ARG A 382 27.00 3.53 -7.70
C ARG A 382 25.69 3.87 -8.40
N LYS A 383 24.70 2.98 -8.30
CA LYS A 383 23.34 3.22 -8.82
C LYS A 383 22.61 4.26 -7.96
N VAL A 384 21.73 5.02 -8.60
CA VAL A 384 20.78 5.91 -7.88
C VAL A 384 19.82 5.07 -7.05
N SER A 385 19.66 5.43 -5.78
CA SER A 385 18.77 4.79 -4.82
C SER A 385 17.72 5.76 -4.29
N PHE A 386 16.65 5.26 -3.65
CA PHE A 386 15.62 6.10 -3.01
C PHE A 386 16.14 6.84 -1.77
N GLU A 387 17.29 6.45 -1.25
CA GLU A 387 17.93 7.03 -0.06
C GLU A 387 18.91 8.15 -0.42
N ASP A 388 19.15 8.39 -1.72
CA ASP A 388 20.08 9.41 -2.15
C ASP A 388 19.52 10.82 -1.92
N LEU A 389 20.38 11.70 -1.42
CA LEU A 389 20.07 13.09 -1.19
C LEU A 389 20.56 13.93 -2.37
N TYR A 390 19.76 14.91 -2.75
CA TYR A 390 20.08 15.86 -3.81
C TYR A 390 20.21 17.26 -3.24
N ASP A 391 21.17 18.03 -3.74
CA ASP A 391 21.13 19.47 -3.60
C ASP A 391 19.89 20.01 -4.33
N VAL A 392 19.01 20.65 -3.60
CA VAL A 392 17.75 21.16 -4.14
C VAL A 392 17.86 22.59 -4.66
N ALA A 393 19.07 23.18 -4.63
CA ALA A 393 19.38 24.51 -5.16
C ALA A 393 18.30 25.55 -4.79
N SER A 394 17.72 26.23 -5.75
CA SER A 394 16.72 27.28 -5.53
C SER A 394 15.40 26.81 -4.92
N LEU A 395 15.11 25.51 -4.87
CA LEU A 395 13.97 25.02 -4.09
C LEU A 395 14.13 25.32 -2.59
N THR A 396 15.36 25.53 -2.10
CA THR A 396 15.62 26.01 -0.73
C THR A 396 14.85 27.28 -0.41
N LYS A 397 14.66 28.18 -1.37
CA LYS A 397 13.88 29.42 -1.20
C LYS A 397 12.45 29.17 -0.75
N ILE A 398 11.80 28.15 -1.33
CA ILE A 398 10.40 27.81 -1.06
C ILE A 398 10.24 26.70 -0.02
N LEU A 399 11.26 25.91 0.24
CA LEU A 399 11.20 24.80 1.20
C LEU A 399 11.69 25.19 2.59
N VAL A 400 12.53 26.22 2.70
CA VAL A 400 13.12 26.68 3.98
C VAL A 400 12.80 28.15 4.24
N THR A 401 13.28 29.05 3.38
CA THR A 401 13.17 30.50 3.64
C THR A 401 11.71 30.97 3.71
N LEU A 402 10.89 30.57 2.74
CA LEU A 402 9.48 30.99 2.68
C LEU A 402 8.64 30.47 3.86
N PRO A 403 8.69 29.19 4.28
CA PRO A 403 7.93 28.71 5.44
C PRO A 403 8.28 29.42 6.74
N LEU A 404 9.57 29.67 7.00
CA LEU A 404 9.99 30.43 8.19
C LEU A 404 9.44 31.87 8.18
N LEU A 405 9.47 32.54 7.03
CA LEU A 405 8.87 33.86 6.90
C LEU A 405 7.34 33.84 6.99
N MET A 406 6.68 32.79 6.51
CA MET A 406 5.23 32.61 6.67
C MET A 406 4.86 32.51 8.15
N GLU A 407 5.62 31.78 8.95
CA GLU A 407 5.44 31.69 10.40
C GLU A 407 5.58 33.07 11.06
N LEU A 408 6.59 33.86 10.68
CA LEU A 408 6.81 35.20 11.22
C LEU A 408 5.69 36.17 10.83
N VAL A 409 5.13 36.04 9.65
CA VAL A 409 3.98 36.85 9.22
C VAL A 409 2.71 36.40 9.95
N GLU A 410 2.50 35.10 10.14
CA GLU A 410 1.33 34.55 10.83
C GLU A 410 1.27 34.98 12.29
N ASN A 411 2.40 34.99 12.98
CA ASN A 411 2.49 35.42 14.38
C ASN A 411 2.62 36.93 14.57
N GLY A 412 2.64 37.73 13.48
CA GLY A 412 2.69 39.19 13.49
C GLY A 412 4.08 39.77 13.78
N SER A 413 5.15 38.97 13.76
CA SER A 413 6.52 39.44 14.01
C SER A 413 7.08 40.26 12.85
N VAL A 414 6.62 40.01 11.62
CA VAL A 414 6.97 40.80 10.43
C VAL A 414 5.75 41.00 9.54
N ASN A 415 5.81 42.05 8.68
CA ASN A 415 4.82 42.32 7.65
C ASN A 415 5.45 42.27 6.26
N LEU A 416 4.66 41.95 5.24
CA LEU A 416 5.13 41.91 3.85
C LEU A 416 5.65 43.26 3.36
N ASP A 417 5.19 44.38 3.95
CA ASP A 417 5.58 45.74 3.62
C ASP A 417 6.79 46.26 4.45
N ASP A 418 7.30 45.44 5.41
CA ASP A 418 8.50 45.79 6.16
C ASP A 418 9.71 45.89 5.22
N ARG A 419 10.53 46.94 5.45
CA ARG A 419 11.66 47.28 4.59
C ARG A 419 12.94 46.55 5.07
N LEU A 420 13.85 46.30 4.15
CA LEU A 420 15.15 45.68 4.45
C LEU A 420 15.91 46.45 5.54
N GLY A 421 15.89 47.78 5.51
CA GLY A 421 16.56 48.65 6.50
C GLY A 421 15.94 48.54 7.91
N ASP A 422 14.67 48.17 8.02
CA ASP A 422 13.98 47.95 9.29
C ASP A 422 14.25 46.53 9.80
N LEU A 423 14.20 45.51 8.92
CA LEU A 423 14.50 44.12 9.23
C LEU A 423 15.97 43.92 9.61
N LEU A 424 16.88 44.60 8.95
CA LEU A 424 18.32 44.53 9.14
C LEU A 424 18.94 45.94 9.22
N PRO A 425 19.05 46.56 10.39
CA PRO A 425 19.51 47.96 10.57
C PRO A 425 20.87 48.31 9.93
N LYS A 426 21.73 47.31 9.73
CA LYS A 426 23.03 47.46 9.05
C LYS A 426 22.91 47.93 7.59
N TYR A 427 21.72 47.77 6.96
CA TYR A 427 21.46 48.18 5.58
C TYR A 427 20.65 49.50 5.48
N LYS A 428 20.33 50.13 6.61
CA LYS A 428 19.46 51.31 6.68
C LYS A 428 19.94 52.48 5.84
N THR A 429 21.25 52.64 5.69
CA THR A 429 21.87 53.73 4.96
C THR A 429 22.22 53.38 3.48
N THR A 430 21.86 52.21 3.06
CA THR A 430 22.16 51.72 1.70
C THR A 430 21.02 51.98 0.72
N ASN A 431 21.31 51.95 -0.59
CA ASN A 431 20.29 52.04 -1.64
C ASN A 431 19.33 50.84 -1.70
N LYS A 432 19.49 49.85 -0.81
CA LYS A 432 18.62 48.68 -0.64
C LYS A 432 17.63 48.82 0.53
N SER A 433 17.79 49.86 1.36
CA SER A 433 17.02 50.05 2.60
C SER A 433 15.51 49.95 2.39
N ASP A 434 14.99 50.56 1.32
CA ASP A 434 13.55 50.67 1.08
C ASP A 434 12.92 49.47 0.37
N ILE A 435 13.69 48.44 0.05
CA ILE A 435 13.17 47.21 -0.57
C ILE A 435 12.31 46.47 0.46
N THR A 436 11.05 46.21 0.13
CA THR A 436 10.13 45.50 1.02
C THR A 436 10.31 44.00 0.98
N LEU A 437 9.89 43.29 2.05
CA LEU A 437 9.87 41.83 2.12
C LEU A 437 9.07 41.23 0.96
N LYS A 438 7.92 41.85 0.61
CA LYS A 438 7.09 41.48 -0.55
C LYS A 438 7.86 41.53 -1.85
N GLU A 439 8.63 42.60 -2.08
CA GLU A 439 9.45 42.76 -3.29
C GLU A 439 10.58 41.75 -3.37
N MET A 440 11.20 41.44 -2.25
CA MET A 440 12.23 40.41 -2.16
C MET A 440 11.68 39.04 -2.53
N LEU A 441 10.56 38.64 -1.93
CA LEU A 441 9.94 37.34 -2.15
C LEU A 441 9.33 37.18 -3.54
N SER A 442 8.84 38.24 -4.13
CA SER A 442 8.21 38.23 -5.46
C SER A 442 9.17 38.54 -6.62
N HIS A 443 10.46 38.76 -6.33
CA HIS A 443 11.49 39.10 -7.30
C HIS A 443 11.24 40.44 -8.03
N PHE A 444 10.64 41.42 -7.33
CA PHE A 444 10.44 42.80 -7.80
C PHE A 444 11.41 43.79 -7.14
N ALA A 445 12.40 43.27 -6.42
CA ALA A 445 13.37 44.07 -5.65
C ALA A 445 14.38 44.88 -6.48
N ARG A 446 14.29 44.87 -7.80
CA ARG A 446 15.21 45.58 -8.71
C ARG A 446 16.68 45.16 -8.57
N LEU A 447 16.96 44.02 -7.96
CA LEU A 447 18.31 43.48 -7.81
C LEU A 447 18.77 42.71 -9.07
N LYS A 448 20.09 42.73 -9.32
CA LYS A 448 20.69 41.88 -10.37
C LYS A 448 20.31 40.41 -10.15
N PRO A 449 20.17 39.62 -11.21
CA PRO A 449 19.86 38.19 -11.06
C PRO A 449 20.83 37.44 -10.14
N TRP A 450 22.11 37.65 -10.30
CA TRP A 450 23.20 37.11 -9.49
C TRP A 450 24.50 37.88 -9.66
N ILE A 451 25.44 37.70 -8.74
CA ILE A 451 26.80 38.23 -8.79
C ILE A 451 27.79 37.07 -8.69
N PRO A 452 28.77 36.93 -9.59
CA PRO A 452 29.70 35.79 -9.56
C PRO A 452 30.80 36.00 -8.52
N PHE A 453 30.43 35.98 -7.23
CA PHE A 453 31.35 36.25 -6.09
C PHE A 453 32.60 35.38 -6.12
N TYR A 454 32.46 34.12 -6.58
CA TYR A 454 33.56 33.14 -6.64
C TYR A 454 34.71 33.59 -7.56
N LYS A 455 34.44 34.41 -8.60
CA LYS A 455 35.48 34.86 -9.52
C LYS A 455 36.61 35.62 -8.81
N SER A 456 36.30 36.39 -7.77
CA SER A 456 37.30 37.11 -6.99
C SER A 456 38.17 36.19 -6.10
N THR A 457 37.79 34.93 -5.97
CA THR A 457 38.54 33.90 -5.21
C THR A 457 39.39 32.99 -6.10
N LEU A 458 39.31 33.19 -7.42
CA LEU A 458 40.09 32.45 -8.41
C LEU A 458 41.24 33.30 -8.94
N ASP A 459 42.35 32.66 -9.22
CA ASP A 459 43.47 33.26 -9.97
C ASP A 459 43.01 33.57 -11.41
N SER A 460 43.27 34.78 -11.88
CA SER A 460 42.78 35.28 -13.16
C SER A 460 43.39 34.59 -14.39
N VAL A 461 44.52 33.92 -14.22
CA VAL A 461 45.24 33.22 -15.32
C VAL A 461 44.92 31.74 -15.29
N THR A 462 45.03 31.12 -14.15
CA THR A 462 44.94 29.66 -14.00
C THR A 462 43.52 29.18 -13.69
N ASN A 463 42.57 30.06 -13.32
CA ASN A 463 41.24 29.74 -12.83
C ASN A 463 41.23 28.80 -11.61
N THR A 464 42.36 28.69 -10.90
CA THR A 464 42.46 27.86 -9.69
C THR A 464 42.14 28.66 -8.45
N PRO A 465 41.61 28.02 -7.36
CA PRO A 465 41.32 28.69 -6.09
C PRO A 465 42.58 29.33 -5.47
N ILE A 466 42.47 30.61 -5.12
CA ILE A 466 43.58 31.33 -4.47
C ILE A 466 43.64 30.90 -3.00
N SER A 467 44.79 30.39 -2.56
CA SER A 467 45.03 29.83 -1.21
C SER A 467 44.67 30.79 -0.06
N LYS A 468 44.74 32.11 -0.26
CA LYS A 468 44.38 33.09 0.77
C LYS A 468 42.89 33.05 1.17
N PHE A 469 41.99 32.53 0.31
CA PHE A 469 40.57 32.44 0.57
C PHE A 469 40.16 31.06 1.11
N PHE A 470 40.92 30.02 0.84
CA PHE A 470 40.56 28.64 1.16
C PHE A 470 41.62 27.94 2.01
N SER A 471 41.15 26.96 2.81
CA SER A 471 42.00 26.04 3.59
C SER A 471 41.46 24.62 3.47
N SER A 472 42.33 23.62 3.46
CA SER A 472 41.94 22.20 3.53
C SER A 472 41.52 21.78 4.96
N LYS A 473 41.77 22.62 5.98
CA LYS A 473 41.43 22.33 7.37
C LYS A 473 40.57 23.44 7.94
N LYS A 474 39.53 23.05 8.72
CA LYS A 474 38.70 23.98 9.49
C LYS A 474 39.54 24.71 10.56
N SER A 475 39.36 26.02 10.69
CA SER A 475 39.99 26.84 11.71
C SER A 475 39.13 28.08 12.03
N LYS A 476 39.50 28.85 13.08
CA LYS A 476 38.81 30.12 13.39
C LYS A 476 38.81 31.12 12.21
N LYS A 477 39.87 31.08 11.38
CA LYS A 477 39.99 31.94 10.18
C LYS A 477 39.21 31.39 8.98
N TYR A 478 39.08 30.06 8.88
CA TYR A 478 38.41 29.34 7.81
C TYR A 478 37.30 28.41 8.36
N PRO A 479 36.21 28.97 8.90
CA PRO A 479 35.17 28.17 9.58
C PRO A 479 34.12 27.60 8.61
N ILE A 480 33.96 28.19 7.42
CA ILE A 480 32.84 27.92 6.51
C ILE A 480 33.20 26.78 5.57
N GLN A 481 32.61 25.62 5.81
CA GLN A 481 32.83 24.47 4.94
C GLN A 481 32.06 24.63 3.63
N ILE A 482 32.76 24.56 2.49
CA ILE A 482 32.19 24.65 1.15
C ILE A 482 32.25 23.33 0.37
N SER A 483 33.11 22.41 0.79
CA SER A 483 33.15 21.02 0.32
C SER A 483 33.83 20.13 1.36
N GLN A 484 33.94 18.81 1.11
CA GLN A 484 34.48 17.85 2.06
C GLN A 484 35.83 18.24 2.64
N ASN A 485 36.73 18.84 1.84
CA ASN A 485 38.09 19.23 2.23
C ASN A 485 38.40 20.69 1.85
N SER A 486 37.42 21.59 1.88
CA SER A 486 37.62 23.00 1.57
C SER A 486 36.80 23.88 2.49
N PHE A 487 37.49 24.84 3.12
CA PHE A 487 36.90 25.79 4.07
C PHE A 487 37.21 27.21 3.60
N LEU A 488 36.16 28.05 3.53
CA LEU A 488 36.23 29.45 3.13
C LEU A 488 36.59 30.34 4.31
N ARG A 489 37.31 31.39 4.04
CA ARG A 489 37.68 32.43 5.00
C ARG A 489 36.44 33.19 5.50
N LYS A 490 36.36 33.43 6.81
CA LYS A 490 35.18 34.00 7.49
C LYS A 490 34.74 35.35 6.92
N ASP A 491 35.71 36.27 6.71
CA ASP A 491 35.44 37.64 6.27
C ASP A 491 35.01 37.74 4.79
N PHE A 492 35.04 36.62 4.03
CA PHE A 492 34.56 36.63 2.65
C PHE A 492 33.03 36.79 2.55
N THR A 493 32.30 36.40 3.61
CA THR A 493 30.86 36.65 3.69
C THR A 493 30.55 38.15 3.69
N ASP A 494 31.34 38.94 4.41
CA ASP A 494 31.17 40.41 4.41
C ASP A 494 31.42 40.98 3.02
N THR A 495 32.42 40.46 2.32
CA THR A 495 32.68 40.84 0.91
C THR A 495 31.51 40.54 0.00
N ILE A 496 30.84 39.38 0.18
CA ILE A 496 29.62 39.04 -0.58
C ILE A 496 28.53 40.09 -0.34
N HIS A 497 28.23 40.39 0.91
CA HIS A 497 27.21 41.37 1.28
C HIS A 497 27.54 42.79 0.76
N GLN A 498 28.81 43.17 0.89
CA GLN A 498 29.26 44.47 0.36
C GLN A 498 29.07 44.57 -1.16
N ASN A 499 29.43 43.51 -1.90
CA ASN A 499 29.22 43.50 -3.37
C ASN A 499 27.74 43.60 -3.76
N ILE A 500 26.83 43.04 -2.94
CA ILE A 500 25.38 43.20 -3.17
C ILE A 500 24.97 44.64 -2.91
N VAL A 501 25.43 45.21 -1.80
CA VAL A 501 25.13 46.60 -1.41
C VAL A 501 25.65 47.60 -2.47
N ASP A 502 26.86 47.41 -2.94
CA ASP A 502 27.50 48.32 -3.93
C ASP A 502 26.88 48.17 -5.34
N SER A 503 26.15 47.10 -5.57
CA SER A 503 25.49 46.93 -6.89
C SER A 503 24.37 47.95 -7.07
N GLU A 504 24.23 48.53 -8.24
CA GLU A 504 23.12 49.42 -8.58
C GLU A 504 21.80 48.67 -8.66
N LEU A 505 20.71 49.34 -8.29
CA LEU A 505 19.36 48.86 -8.54
C LEU A 505 19.02 48.99 -10.03
N LEU A 506 18.33 48.04 -10.57
CA LEU A 506 17.83 48.10 -11.94
C LEU A 506 16.81 49.25 -12.07
N GLU A 507 16.81 49.96 -13.19
CA GLU A 507 15.94 51.12 -13.43
C GLU A 507 14.46 50.73 -13.33
N GLU A 508 14.06 49.66 -14.01
CA GLU A 508 12.68 49.21 -14.05
C GLU A 508 12.31 48.33 -12.86
N LYS A 509 11.19 48.65 -12.22
CA LYS A 509 10.55 47.79 -11.22
C LYS A 509 9.66 46.75 -11.92
N LYS A 510 10.26 45.65 -12.34
CA LYS A 510 9.58 44.53 -12.96
C LYS A 510 10.05 43.19 -12.37
N TYR A 511 9.30 42.13 -12.64
CA TYR A 511 9.72 40.77 -12.27
C TYR A 511 11.09 40.45 -12.88
N ARG A 512 12.03 40.17 -12.02
CA ARG A 512 13.33 39.66 -12.40
C ARG A 512 13.85 38.72 -11.33
N TYR A 513 13.88 37.45 -11.67
CA TYR A 513 14.39 36.42 -10.74
C TYR A 513 15.80 36.81 -10.28
N SER A 514 16.00 36.80 -8.95
CA SER A 514 17.26 37.15 -8.33
C SER A 514 17.54 36.26 -7.10
N ASP A 515 18.78 35.81 -6.95
CA ASP A 515 19.26 35.11 -5.77
C ASP A 515 19.64 36.09 -4.65
N LEU A 516 19.94 37.37 -5.00
CA LEU A 516 20.52 38.33 -4.06
C LEU A 516 19.64 38.63 -2.84
N PRO A 517 18.28 38.77 -2.97
CA PRO A 517 17.44 38.99 -1.79
C PRO A 517 17.60 37.93 -0.72
N TYR A 518 17.84 36.69 -1.11
CA TYR A 518 17.90 35.55 -0.20
C TYR A 518 19.15 35.52 0.67
N TYR A 519 20.22 36.25 0.33
CA TYR A 519 21.34 36.50 1.21
C TYR A 519 20.92 37.39 2.41
N PHE A 520 20.11 38.41 2.17
CA PHE A 520 19.56 39.27 3.23
C PHE A 520 18.54 38.50 4.08
N LEU A 521 17.64 37.77 3.45
CA LEU A 521 16.62 36.99 4.16
C LEU A 521 17.24 35.87 5.03
N LYS A 522 18.32 35.24 4.57
CA LYS A 522 19.11 34.29 5.37
C LYS A 522 19.68 34.98 6.61
N ASP A 523 20.33 36.13 6.47
CA ASP A 523 20.89 36.88 7.61
C ASP A 523 19.79 37.31 8.59
N PHE A 524 18.64 37.75 8.09
CA PHE A 524 17.51 38.13 8.91
C PHE A 524 17.00 36.94 9.73
N LEU A 525 16.73 35.82 9.09
CA LEU A 525 16.25 34.60 9.77
C LEU A 525 17.27 34.08 10.80
N GLU A 526 18.57 34.03 10.46
CA GLU A 526 19.60 33.63 11.40
C GLU A 526 19.76 34.59 12.60
N SER A 527 19.40 35.86 12.43
CA SER A 527 19.43 36.83 13.53
C SER A 527 18.16 36.76 14.40
N TYR A 528 17.07 36.25 13.86
CA TYR A 528 15.78 36.13 14.52
C TYR A 528 15.68 34.86 15.37
N TYR A 529 16.05 33.69 14.78
CA TYR A 529 16.03 32.39 15.42
C TYR A 529 17.36 32.08 16.13
#